data_ae553531906d5a643b816cf65ca5281b
#
_entry.id   ae553531906d5a643b816cf65ca5281b
#
_cell.length_a   1.000
_cell.length_b   1.000
_cell.length_c   1.000
_cell.angle_alpha   90.00
_cell.angle_beta   90.00
_cell.angle_gamma   90.00
#
_symmetry.space_group_name_H-M   'P 1'
#
loop_
_entity.id
_entity.type
_entity.pdbx_description
1 polymer ?
#
loop_
_entity_poly.entity_id
_entity_poly.type
_entity_poly.pdbx_seq_one_letter_code
_entity_poly.pdbx_strand_id
1 'polypeptide(L)'
;MKRISRSAIVECSAQEFYGLVEAIESYPEFLSWCQAAEVLERKPGRTVARLTLGVPGVKQSFMTENTNIPGKSIDMRLLEGPFSHFSAAWRFTALGPGACKAEYSMEYEFSSSLVAAALDPVFKRIADSTVDAFTRRIALAR
;
A
#
# COMPACT_ATOMS: atom_id res chain seq x y z
N MET A 1 -10.13 -5.04 -16.22
CA MET A 1 -9.51 -4.95 -14.87
C MET A 1 -8.05 -4.58 -15.01
N LYS A 2 -7.59 -3.65 -14.20
CA LYS A 2 -6.20 -3.21 -14.22
C LYS A 2 -5.38 -3.98 -13.21
N ARG A 3 -4.15 -4.32 -13.61
CA ARG A 3 -3.19 -5.03 -12.76
C ARG A 3 -1.86 -4.29 -12.79
N ILE A 4 -1.29 -4.06 -11.61
CA ILE A 4 -0.02 -3.37 -11.46
C ILE A 4 0.85 -4.21 -10.54
N SER A 5 2.13 -4.32 -10.90
CA SER A 5 3.10 -5.08 -10.12
C SER A 5 4.42 -4.34 -10.11
N ARG A 6 5.02 -4.19 -8.92
CA ARG A 6 6.32 -3.53 -8.75
C ARG A 6 7.12 -4.30 -7.71
N SER A 7 8.44 -4.26 -7.87
CA SER A 7 9.32 -4.90 -6.90
C SER A 7 10.63 -4.15 -6.75
N ALA A 8 11.31 -4.35 -5.64
CA ALA A 8 12.63 -3.81 -5.39
C ALA A 8 13.40 -4.73 -4.45
N ILE A 9 14.73 -4.74 -4.61
CA ILE A 9 15.64 -5.36 -3.66
C ILE A 9 16.18 -4.24 -2.79
N VAL A 10 16.03 -4.38 -1.47
CA VAL A 10 16.35 -3.31 -0.53
C VAL A 10 17.31 -3.81 0.56
N GLU A 11 18.15 -2.90 1.07
CA GLU A 11 19.14 -3.18 2.10
C GLU A 11 18.55 -3.03 3.50
N CYS A 12 17.55 -3.85 3.79
CA CYS A 12 16.96 -3.98 5.12
C CYS A 12 16.36 -5.38 5.22
N SER A 13 16.13 -5.83 6.47
CA SER A 13 15.50 -7.14 6.65
C SER A 13 14.05 -7.13 6.18
N ALA A 14 13.53 -8.32 5.84
CA ALA A 14 12.12 -8.47 5.48
C ALA A 14 11.21 -8.01 6.62
N GLN A 15 11.62 -8.26 7.86
CA GLN A 15 10.87 -7.84 9.04
C GLN A 15 10.79 -6.32 9.17
N GLU A 16 11.90 -5.62 8.91
CA GLU A 16 11.94 -4.16 8.96
C GLU A 16 11.02 -3.54 7.89
N PHE A 17 11.09 -4.04 6.67
CA PHE A 17 10.26 -3.53 5.59
C PHE A 17 8.77 -3.82 5.86
N TYR A 18 8.46 -5.03 6.30
CA TYR A 18 7.12 -5.41 6.72
C TYR A 18 6.58 -4.44 7.79
N GLY A 19 7.39 -4.16 8.81
CA GLY A 19 7.01 -3.27 9.89
C GLY A 19 6.64 -1.87 9.41
N LEU A 20 7.38 -1.36 8.43
CA LEU A 20 7.09 -0.06 7.84
C LEU A 20 5.77 -0.07 7.06
N VAL A 21 5.51 -1.11 6.28
CA VAL A 21 4.27 -1.23 5.51
C VAL A 21 3.07 -1.41 6.44
N GLU A 22 3.24 -2.14 7.53
CA GLU A 22 2.18 -2.38 8.51
C GLU A 22 1.88 -1.13 9.37
N ALA A 23 2.82 -0.20 9.49
CA ALA A 23 2.65 1.06 10.22
C ALA A 23 1.86 2.08 9.38
N ILE A 24 0.61 1.73 9.08
CA ILE A 24 -0.27 2.48 8.16
C ILE A 24 -0.48 3.93 8.61
N GLU A 25 -0.58 4.17 9.90
CA GLU A 25 -0.80 5.51 10.45
C GLU A 25 0.31 6.51 10.13
N SER A 26 1.49 6.03 9.72
CA SER A 26 2.62 6.87 9.33
C SER A 26 2.64 7.25 7.85
N TYR A 27 1.75 6.68 7.05
CA TYR A 27 1.73 6.88 5.59
C TYR A 27 1.68 8.36 5.17
N PRO A 28 0.87 9.23 5.79
CA PRO A 28 0.85 10.63 5.38
C PRO A 28 2.18 11.36 5.53
N GLU A 29 3.10 10.84 6.34
CA GLU A 29 4.40 11.46 6.57
C GLU A 29 5.33 11.36 5.37
N PHE A 30 5.14 10.37 4.50
CA PHE A 30 6.08 10.13 3.39
C PHE A 30 5.44 9.71 2.06
N LEU A 31 4.15 9.41 2.04
CA LEU A 31 3.43 9.09 0.80
C LEU A 31 2.65 10.32 0.35
N SER A 32 3.12 10.96 -0.71
CA SER A 32 2.54 12.22 -1.20
C SER A 32 1.07 12.11 -1.60
N TRP A 33 0.62 10.93 -1.99
CA TRP A 33 -0.76 10.69 -2.39
C TRP A 33 -1.68 10.39 -1.21
N CYS A 34 -1.14 10.18 -0.02
CA CYS A 34 -1.92 9.82 1.16
C CYS A 34 -2.10 11.03 2.08
N GLN A 35 -3.31 11.57 2.11
CA GLN A 35 -3.65 12.71 2.95
C GLN A 35 -3.88 12.31 4.40
N ALA A 36 -4.52 11.16 4.60
CA ALA A 36 -4.84 10.64 5.93
C ALA A 36 -4.85 9.13 5.90
N ALA A 37 -4.47 8.52 7.02
CA ALA A 37 -4.52 7.08 7.22
C ALA A 37 -5.00 6.80 8.63
N GLU A 38 -6.02 5.96 8.76
CA GLU A 38 -6.64 5.63 10.03
C GLU A 38 -6.73 4.13 10.20
N VAL A 39 -6.18 3.61 11.30
CA VAL A 39 -6.32 2.20 11.64
C VAL A 39 -7.56 2.07 12.52
N LEU A 40 -8.58 1.38 12.01
CA LEU A 40 -9.85 1.21 12.69
C LEU A 40 -9.86 0.01 13.62
N GLU A 41 -9.08 -1.01 13.27
CA GLU A 41 -8.95 -2.22 14.07
C GLU A 41 -7.60 -2.86 13.80
N ARG A 42 -6.91 -3.29 14.85
CA ARG A 42 -5.63 -4.02 14.72
C ARG A 42 -5.62 -5.18 15.68
N LYS A 43 -5.51 -6.39 15.11
CA LYS A 43 -5.42 -7.65 15.84
C LYS A 43 -4.25 -8.46 15.27
N PRO A 44 -3.73 -9.45 15.98
CA PRO A 44 -2.73 -10.34 15.38
C PRO A 44 -3.24 -10.92 14.07
N GLY A 45 -2.49 -10.69 12.99
CA GLY A 45 -2.82 -11.19 11.66
C GLY A 45 -3.90 -10.45 10.90
N ARG A 46 -4.50 -9.38 11.48
CA ARG A 46 -5.59 -8.65 10.82
C ARG A 46 -5.57 -7.16 11.15
N THR A 47 -5.67 -6.34 10.13
CA THR A 47 -5.79 -4.88 10.28
C THR A 47 -6.89 -4.36 9.37
N VAL A 48 -7.72 -3.47 9.91
CA VAL A 48 -8.71 -2.73 9.12
C VAL A 48 -8.29 -1.28 9.12
N ALA A 49 -8.14 -0.70 7.93
CA ALA A 49 -7.64 0.67 7.78
C ALA A 49 -8.41 1.42 6.71
N ARG A 50 -8.50 2.74 6.90
CA ARG A 50 -9.04 3.68 5.91
C ARG A 50 -7.91 4.58 5.43
N LEU A 51 -7.75 4.69 4.13
CA LEU A 51 -6.82 5.62 3.50
C LEU A 51 -7.60 6.69 2.76
N THR A 52 -7.15 7.95 2.90
CA THR A 52 -7.73 9.06 2.15
C THR A 52 -6.71 9.55 1.14
N LEU A 53 -7.09 9.54 -0.14
CA LEU A 53 -6.25 10.03 -1.21
C LEU A 53 -6.34 11.56 -1.23
N GLY A 54 -5.18 12.22 -1.28
CA GLY A 54 -5.12 13.67 -1.25
C GLY A 54 -4.25 14.23 -2.36
N VAL A 55 -4.80 14.29 -3.59
CA VAL A 55 -4.17 14.98 -4.70
C VAL A 55 -5.08 16.12 -5.14
N PRO A 56 -4.54 17.19 -5.78
CA PRO A 56 -5.36 18.32 -6.19
C PRO A 56 -6.58 17.89 -7.02
N GLY A 57 -7.76 18.35 -6.59
CA GLY A 57 -9.02 18.06 -7.27
C GLY A 57 -9.61 16.69 -7.00
N VAL A 58 -8.93 15.85 -6.21
CA VAL A 58 -9.41 14.50 -5.91
C VAL A 58 -9.30 14.23 -4.41
N LYS A 59 -10.43 13.93 -3.78
CA LYS A 59 -10.45 13.51 -2.38
C LYS A 59 -11.37 12.31 -2.26
N GLN A 60 -10.79 11.14 -2.09
CA GLN A 60 -11.51 9.88 -1.98
C GLN A 60 -10.91 9.04 -0.88
N SER A 61 -11.76 8.30 -0.18
CA SER A 61 -11.34 7.35 0.85
C SER A 61 -11.71 5.94 0.45
N PHE A 62 -10.90 4.99 0.89
CA PHE A 62 -11.24 3.58 0.76
C PHE A 62 -10.76 2.84 2.00
N MET A 63 -11.47 1.74 2.31
CA MET A 63 -11.21 0.94 3.50
C MET A 63 -10.86 -0.48 3.07
N THR A 64 -9.84 -1.04 3.68
CA THR A 64 -9.40 -2.40 3.40
C THR A 64 -9.31 -3.22 4.68
N GLU A 65 -9.49 -4.53 4.52
CA GLU A 65 -9.15 -5.51 5.53
C GLU A 65 -7.86 -6.20 5.08
N ASN A 66 -6.84 -6.12 5.92
CA ASN A 66 -5.53 -6.66 5.61
C ASN A 66 -5.29 -7.92 6.42
N THR A 67 -4.87 -8.99 5.75
CA THR A 67 -4.43 -10.23 6.40
C THR A 67 -2.91 -10.23 6.40
N ASN A 68 -2.31 -10.28 7.58
CA ASN A 68 -0.88 -10.08 7.77
C ASN A 68 -0.20 -11.34 8.25
N ILE A 69 0.92 -11.70 7.60
CA ILE A 69 1.85 -12.71 8.08
C ILE A 69 3.18 -11.98 8.33
N PRO A 70 3.55 -11.75 9.59
CA PRO A 70 4.72 -10.93 9.93
C PRO A 70 5.98 -11.30 9.16
N GLY A 71 6.61 -10.30 8.56
CA GLY A 71 7.83 -10.48 7.78
C GLY A 71 7.67 -11.17 6.45
N LYS A 72 6.46 -11.56 6.05
CA LYS A 72 6.23 -12.35 4.84
C LYS A 72 5.23 -11.74 3.87
N SER A 73 4.04 -11.36 4.36
CA SER A 73 2.98 -10.90 3.45
C SER A 73 1.94 -10.03 4.11
N ILE A 74 1.33 -9.18 3.30
CA ILE A 74 0.14 -8.42 3.65
C ILE A 74 -0.81 -8.51 2.47
N ASP A 75 -1.97 -9.12 2.66
CA ASP A 75 -3.01 -9.21 1.63
C ASP A 75 -4.14 -8.25 1.98
N MET A 76 -4.51 -7.39 1.04
CA MET A 76 -5.50 -6.34 1.26
C MET A 76 -6.75 -6.62 0.43
N ARG A 77 -7.90 -6.56 1.09
CA ARG A 77 -9.21 -6.77 0.49
C ARG A 77 -10.07 -5.53 0.71
N LEU A 78 -10.79 -5.11 -0.31
CA LEU A 78 -11.66 -3.94 -0.21
C LEU A 78 -12.86 -4.21 0.70
N LEU A 79 -13.14 -3.27 1.62
CA LEU A 79 -14.38 -3.21 2.39
C LEU A 79 -15.29 -2.10 1.88
N GLU A 80 -14.75 -0.91 1.58
CA GLU A 80 -15.49 0.22 1.05
C GLU A 80 -14.57 1.04 0.15
N GLY A 81 -15.14 1.59 -0.91
CA GLY A 81 -14.39 2.48 -1.80
C GLY A 81 -15.00 2.58 -3.19
N PRO A 82 -14.41 3.42 -4.05
CA PRO A 82 -14.96 3.71 -5.38
C PRO A 82 -14.61 2.63 -6.41
N PHE A 83 -14.64 1.36 -6.02
CA PHE A 83 -14.26 0.24 -6.86
C PHE A 83 -15.36 -0.79 -6.94
N SER A 84 -15.51 -1.42 -8.11
CA SER A 84 -16.27 -2.66 -8.24
C SER A 84 -15.42 -3.87 -7.82
N HIS A 85 -14.09 -3.73 -7.93
CA HIS A 85 -13.13 -4.74 -7.45
C HIS A 85 -11.84 -4.05 -7.03
N PHE A 86 -11.25 -4.52 -5.93
CA PHE A 86 -9.92 -4.09 -5.49
C PHE A 86 -9.31 -5.17 -4.62
N SER A 87 -8.08 -5.54 -4.95
CA SER A 87 -7.23 -6.33 -4.06
C SER A 87 -5.79 -5.91 -4.27
N ALA A 88 -4.99 -5.99 -3.22
CA ALA A 88 -3.58 -5.67 -3.29
C ALA A 88 -2.80 -6.60 -2.37
N ALA A 89 -1.51 -6.71 -2.60
CA ALA A 89 -0.67 -7.58 -1.81
C ALA A 89 0.76 -7.10 -1.76
N TRP A 90 1.38 -7.29 -0.61
CA TRP A 90 2.82 -7.20 -0.43
C TRP A 90 3.37 -8.59 -0.16
N ARG A 91 4.54 -8.87 -0.74
CA ARG A 91 5.30 -10.09 -0.46
C ARG A 91 6.73 -9.69 -0.13
N PHE A 92 7.27 -10.25 0.95
CA PHE A 92 8.61 -9.95 1.42
C PHE A 92 9.41 -11.23 1.44
N THR A 93 10.51 -11.28 0.69
CA THR A 93 11.38 -12.45 0.61
C THR A 93 12.74 -12.08 1.19
N ALA A 94 13.15 -12.75 2.26
CA ALA A 94 14.46 -12.53 2.85
C ALA A 94 15.56 -13.02 1.91
N LEU A 95 16.55 -12.15 1.64
CA LEU A 95 17.72 -12.49 0.83
C LEU A 95 18.98 -12.58 1.70
N GLY A 96 18.79 -12.49 3.01
CA GLY A 96 19.83 -12.49 4.01
C GLY A 96 19.37 -11.66 5.19
N PRO A 97 20.16 -11.56 6.29
CA PRO A 97 19.73 -10.83 7.48
C PRO A 97 19.57 -9.33 7.28
N GLY A 98 20.23 -8.76 6.27
CA GLY A 98 20.19 -7.33 5.99
C GLY A 98 19.65 -6.97 4.60
N ALA A 99 18.99 -7.89 3.91
CA ALA A 99 18.45 -7.64 2.58
C ALA A 99 17.17 -8.40 2.35
N CYS A 100 16.25 -7.81 1.57
CA CYS A 100 15.02 -8.48 1.17
C CYS A 100 14.55 -8.02 -0.20
N LYS A 101 13.68 -8.82 -0.79
CA LYS A 101 12.95 -8.44 -1.99
C LYS A 101 11.52 -8.09 -1.55
N ALA A 102 11.08 -6.88 -1.86
CA ALA A 102 9.72 -6.43 -1.60
C ALA A 102 8.95 -6.38 -2.92
N GLU A 103 7.82 -7.07 -2.97
CA GLU A 103 6.96 -7.11 -4.15
C GLU A 103 5.59 -6.58 -3.78
N TYR A 104 5.08 -5.65 -4.59
CA TYR A 104 3.76 -5.05 -4.43
C TYR A 104 2.94 -5.31 -5.68
N SER A 105 1.71 -5.79 -5.49
CA SER A 105 0.78 -6.02 -6.59
C SER A 105 -0.58 -5.44 -6.25
N MET A 106 -1.29 -4.98 -7.28
CA MET A 106 -2.61 -4.40 -7.12
C MET A 106 -3.45 -4.77 -8.34
N GLU A 107 -4.70 -5.18 -8.08
CA GLU A 107 -5.67 -5.50 -9.11
C GLU A 107 -6.95 -4.75 -8.77
N TYR A 108 -7.47 -3.97 -9.72
CA TYR A 108 -8.61 -3.11 -9.43
C TYR A 108 -9.44 -2.78 -10.65
N GLU A 109 -10.70 -2.42 -10.39
CA GLU A 109 -11.63 -1.89 -11.36
C GLU A 109 -12.49 -0.85 -10.65
N PHE A 110 -12.61 0.33 -11.25
CA PHE A 110 -13.42 1.40 -10.66
C PHE A 110 -14.90 1.14 -10.81
N SER A 111 -15.70 1.75 -9.94
CA SER A 111 -17.16 1.55 -9.92
C SER A 111 -17.87 2.12 -11.15
N SER A 112 -17.25 3.08 -11.87
CA SER A 112 -17.81 3.65 -13.09
C SER A 112 -16.70 4.24 -13.96
N SER A 113 -16.99 4.50 -15.22
CA SER A 113 -16.05 5.16 -16.14
C SER A 113 -15.76 6.60 -15.73
N LEU A 114 -16.71 7.28 -15.12
CA LEU A 114 -16.51 8.64 -14.62
C LEU A 114 -15.50 8.64 -13.47
N VAL A 115 -15.63 7.71 -12.52
CA VAL A 115 -14.70 7.55 -11.43
C VAL A 115 -13.31 7.16 -11.96
N ALA A 116 -13.25 6.26 -12.94
CA ALA A 116 -12.00 5.85 -13.57
C ALA A 116 -11.27 7.04 -14.18
N ALA A 117 -11.98 7.91 -14.87
CA ALA A 117 -11.38 9.10 -15.49
C ALA A 117 -10.70 10.00 -14.44
N ALA A 118 -11.30 10.13 -13.27
CA ALA A 118 -10.76 10.95 -12.19
C ALA A 118 -9.60 10.28 -11.46
N LEU A 119 -9.68 8.96 -11.21
CA LEU A 119 -8.75 8.28 -10.30
C LEU A 119 -7.63 7.50 -11.00
N ASP A 120 -7.75 7.14 -12.27
CA ASP A 120 -6.69 6.42 -12.99
C ASP A 120 -5.32 7.08 -12.89
N PRO A 121 -5.18 8.40 -13.13
CA PRO A 121 -3.88 9.05 -13.01
C PRO A 121 -3.31 8.97 -11.59
N VAL A 122 -4.17 9.02 -10.58
CA VAL A 122 -3.76 8.93 -9.17
C VAL A 122 -3.21 7.55 -8.87
N PHE A 123 -3.93 6.50 -9.28
CA PHE A 123 -3.51 5.12 -9.04
C PHE A 123 -2.25 4.74 -9.80
N LYS A 124 -2.07 5.29 -11.00
CA LYS A 124 -0.83 5.12 -11.73
C LYS A 124 0.36 5.73 -10.98
N ARG A 125 0.16 6.91 -10.40
CA ARG A 125 1.19 7.57 -9.58
C ARG A 125 1.49 6.77 -8.33
N ILE A 126 0.46 6.23 -7.66
CA ILE A 126 0.64 5.35 -6.51
C ILE A 126 1.52 4.16 -6.87
N ALA A 127 1.18 3.47 -7.96
CA ALA A 127 1.94 2.31 -8.42
C ALA A 127 3.39 2.66 -8.72
N ASP A 128 3.63 3.78 -9.38
CA ASP A 128 4.97 4.18 -9.82
C ASP A 128 5.86 4.67 -8.68
N SER A 129 5.28 5.15 -7.57
CA SER A 129 6.04 5.80 -6.51
C SER A 129 6.07 5.04 -5.18
N THR A 130 5.17 4.08 -4.95
CA THR A 130 5.00 3.48 -3.63
C THR A 130 6.24 2.74 -3.15
N VAL A 131 6.78 1.82 -3.94
CA VAL A 131 7.96 1.04 -3.52
C VAL A 131 9.16 1.94 -3.27
N ASP A 132 9.38 2.94 -4.14
CA ASP A 132 10.47 3.91 -3.97
C ASP A 132 10.31 4.73 -2.70
N ALA A 133 9.09 5.16 -2.38
CA ALA A 133 8.82 5.95 -1.18
C ALA A 133 9.12 5.15 0.09
N PHE A 134 8.69 3.89 0.14
CA PHE A 134 8.99 3.00 1.25
C PHE A 134 10.48 2.75 1.38
N THR A 135 11.15 2.50 0.26
CA THR A 135 12.61 2.27 0.25
C THR A 135 13.38 3.48 0.78
N ARG A 136 12.99 4.69 0.37
CA ARG A 136 13.60 5.93 0.88
C ARG A 136 13.33 6.13 2.37
N ARG A 137 12.13 5.82 2.82
CA ARG A 137 11.78 5.98 4.24
C ARG A 137 12.66 5.08 5.12
N ILE A 138 12.89 3.83 4.69
CA ILE A 138 13.78 2.90 5.39
C ILE A 138 15.21 3.45 5.45
N ALA A 139 15.72 3.96 4.34
CA ALA A 139 17.08 4.51 4.28
C ALA A 139 17.26 5.70 5.22
N LEU A 140 16.25 6.56 5.33
CA LEU A 140 16.30 7.74 6.20
C LEU A 140 16.20 7.38 7.70
N ALA A 141 15.63 6.23 8.03
CA ALA A 141 15.48 5.78 9.41
C ALA A 141 16.75 5.13 9.96
N ARG A 142 17.78 4.97 9.12
CA ARG A 142 19.05 4.30 9.50
C ARG A 142 20.17 5.25 9.80
#